data_a985b1b54f05e680baa1049f05dd3fd5
#
_entry.id   a985b1b54f05e680baa1049f05dd3fd5
#
_cell.length_a   1.000
_cell.length_b   1.000
_cell.length_c   1.000
_cell.angle_alpha   90.00
_cell.angle_beta   90.00
_cell.angle_gamma   90.00
#
_symmetry.space_group_name_H-M   'P 1'
#
loop_
_entity.id
_entity.type
_entity.pdbx_description
1 polymer ?
#
loop_
_entity_poly.entity_id
_entity_poly.type
_entity_poly.pdbx_seq_one_letter_code
_entity_poly.pdbx_strand_id
1 'polypeptide(L)'
;MLPRITSNVSVFPTEPDANPLQEWLESLASIATRVPDDVLVLPSHNEPFRGLHERLKTLITGHEQRLARMHTELAMPKRAVDVFGVLFRRHVGADMLIMATGESVAHLNCLIARALAVRELDASGVAWYRRA
;
A
#
# COMPACT_ATOMS: atom_id res chain seq x y z
N MET A 1 -4.94 -11.32 8.30
CA MET A 1 -3.53 -11.45 7.81
C MET A 1 -3.40 -12.79 7.10
N LEU A 2 -2.70 -12.84 5.98
CA LEU A 2 -2.58 -14.02 5.14
C LEU A 2 -1.13 -14.54 5.14
N PRO A 3 -0.90 -15.87 5.13
CA PRO A 3 0.45 -16.43 5.27
C PRO A 3 1.36 -16.16 4.07
N ARG A 4 0.82 -16.07 2.85
CA ARG A 4 1.61 -16.03 1.61
C ARG A 4 1.38 -14.81 0.74
N ILE A 5 0.22 -14.17 0.80
CA ILE A 5 -0.14 -13.02 -0.03
C ILE A 5 -0.26 -11.75 0.80
N THR A 6 -0.03 -10.60 0.16
CA THR A 6 -0.24 -9.30 0.77
C THR A 6 -1.73 -8.97 0.73
N SER A 7 -2.25 -8.41 1.83
CA SER A 7 -3.61 -7.87 1.84
C SER A 7 -3.70 -6.69 0.89
N ASN A 8 -4.83 -6.57 0.19
CA ASN A 8 -5.13 -5.36 -0.57
C ASN A 8 -5.42 -4.22 0.41
N VAL A 9 -4.71 -3.12 0.23
CA VAL A 9 -4.90 -1.87 1.01
C VAL A 9 -5.22 -0.78 0.02
N SER A 10 -6.50 -0.41 -0.08
CA SER A 10 -7.01 0.51 -1.10
C SER A 10 -7.74 1.68 -0.50
N VAL A 11 -7.65 2.82 -1.15
CA VAL A 11 -8.52 3.98 -0.93
C VAL A 11 -9.82 3.76 -1.70
N PHE A 12 -10.95 4.02 -1.05
CA PHE A 12 -12.25 4.00 -1.71
C PHE A 12 -12.58 5.37 -2.32
N PRO A 13 -13.34 5.42 -3.44
CA PRO A 13 -13.71 6.68 -4.10
C PRO A 13 -14.47 7.67 -3.20
N THR A 14 -15.15 7.17 -2.17
CA THR A 14 -15.87 7.98 -1.18
C THR A 14 -14.96 8.66 -0.16
N GLU A 15 -13.73 8.20 -0.02
CA GLU A 15 -12.75 8.70 0.95
C GLU A 15 -11.38 8.91 0.29
N PRO A 16 -11.27 9.79 -0.73
CA PRO A 16 -10.10 9.88 -1.60
C PRO A 16 -8.81 10.30 -0.88
N ASP A 17 -8.93 10.96 0.27
CA ASP A 17 -7.80 11.46 1.06
C ASP A 17 -7.43 10.55 2.24
N ALA A 18 -8.11 9.40 2.41
CA ALA A 18 -7.81 8.43 3.45
C ALA A 18 -6.39 7.87 3.32
N ASN A 19 -5.78 7.48 4.45
CA ASN A 19 -4.43 6.91 4.50
C ASN A 19 -4.42 5.49 5.07
N PRO A 20 -5.14 4.54 4.45
CA PRO A 20 -5.28 3.18 4.96
C PRO A 20 -3.97 2.41 5.00
N LEU A 21 -2.97 2.78 4.18
CA LEU A 21 -1.68 2.11 4.20
C LEU A 21 -0.89 2.44 5.46
N GLN A 22 -0.89 3.69 5.92
CA GLN A 22 -0.24 4.06 7.17
C GLN A 22 -0.92 3.37 8.37
N GLU A 23 -2.25 3.38 8.41
CA GLU A 23 -3.03 2.69 9.44
C GLU A 23 -2.74 1.17 9.46
N TRP A 24 -2.62 0.56 8.28
CA TRP A 24 -2.24 -0.85 8.15
C TRP A 24 -0.86 -1.13 8.72
N LEU A 25 0.14 -0.32 8.37
CA LEU A 25 1.52 -0.45 8.87
C LEU A 25 1.59 -0.29 10.40
N GLU A 26 0.89 0.68 10.96
CA GLU A 26 0.78 0.89 12.40
C GLU A 26 0.09 -0.30 13.10
N SER A 27 -0.98 -0.82 12.52
CA SER A 27 -1.66 -2.04 12.99
C SER A 27 -0.71 -3.24 13.04
N LEU A 28 0.06 -3.48 11.98
CA LEU A 28 1.02 -4.57 11.93
C LEU A 28 2.09 -4.42 13.01
N ALA A 29 2.62 -3.22 13.21
CA ALA A 29 3.61 -2.91 14.24
C ALA A 29 3.02 -3.10 15.66
N SER A 30 1.78 -2.64 15.87
CA SER A 30 1.07 -2.82 17.14
C SER A 30 0.83 -4.30 17.47
N ILE A 31 0.45 -5.12 16.48
CA ILE A 31 0.28 -6.57 16.69
C ILE A 31 1.62 -7.20 17.11
N ALA A 32 2.73 -6.81 16.47
CA ALA A 32 4.07 -7.35 16.80
C ALA A 32 4.49 -7.08 18.26
N THR A 33 4.01 -6.00 18.87
CA THR A 33 4.31 -5.66 20.27
C THR A 33 3.34 -6.28 21.27
N ARG A 34 2.11 -6.60 20.85
CA ARG A 34 1.03 -7.02 21.75
C ARG A 34 0.75 -8.52 21.75
N VAL A 35 1.15 -9.22 20.69
CA VAL A 35 0.86 -10.65 20.50
C VAL A 35 2.18 -11.43 20.46
N PRO A 36 2.35 -12.47 21.31
CA PRO A 36 3.54 -13.33 21.30
C PRO A 36 3.75 -14.03 19.97
N ASP A 37 5.01 -14.33 19.62
CA ASP A 37 5.35 -14.97 18.33
C ASP A 37 4.97 -16.46 18.25
N ASP A 38 4.85 -17.13 19.39
CA ASP A 38 4.58 -18.56 19.49
C ASP A 38 3.10 -18.94 19.26
N VAL A 39 2.22 -17.96 19.01
CA VAL A 39 0.81 -18.20 18.74
C VAL A 39 0.59 -18.93 17.43
N LEU A 40 -0.50 -19.73 17.35
CA LEU A 40 -1.01 -20.26 16.09
C LEU A 40 -1.93 -19.21 15.45
N VAL A 41 -1.56 -18.71 14.28
CA VAL A 41 -2.37 -17.75 13.51
C VAL A 41 -3.39 -18.50 12.67
N LEU A 42 -4.67 -18.16 12.84
CA LEU A 42 -5.78 -18.64 12.03
C LEU A 42 -6.16 -17.55 11.01
N PRO A 43 -5.71 -17.65 9.76
CA PRO A 43 -6.00 -16.63 8.75
C PRO A 43 -7.41 -16.80 8.18
N SER A 44 -7.96 -15.74 7.58
CA SER A 44 -9.25 -15.80 6.86
C SER A 44 -9.19 -16.62 5.57
N HIS A 45 -8.01 -16.81 5.01
CA HIS A 45 -7.74 -17.63 3.82
C HIS A 45 -6.40 -18.34 3.96
N ASN A 46 -6.25 -19.45 3.29
CA ASN A 46 -5.11 -20.36 3.36
C ASN A 46 -5.01 -21.09 4.72
N GLU A 47 -3.91 -21.82 4.91
CA GLU A 47 -3.66 -22.65 6.07
C GLU A 47 -3.26 -21.85 7.33
N PRO A 48 -3.55 -22.38 8.53
CA PRO A 48 -2.97 -21.89 9.78
C PRO A 48 -1.44 -21.90 9.74
N PHE A 49 -0.80 -20.94 10.42
CA PHE A 49 0.66 -20.83 10.41
C PHE A 49 1.21 -20.34 11.77
N ARG A 50 2.51 -20.53 11.99
CA ARG A 50 3.30 -19.97 13.08
C ARG A 50 4.36 -19.01 12.54
N GLY A 51 5.03 -18.26 13.42
CA GLY A 51 6.00 -17.24 13.03
C GLY A 51 5.30 -15.92 12.68
N LEU A 52 4.44 -15.47 13.57
CA LEU A 52 3.67 -14.24 13.42
C LEU A 52 4.58 -13.04 13.17
N HIS A 53 5.65 -12.87 13.99
CA HIS A 53 6.51 -11.68 13.92
C HIS A 53 7.30 -11.62 12.62
N GLU A 54 7.80 -12.75 12.12
CA GLU A 54 8.48 -12.80 10.81
C GLU A 54 7.51 -12.42 9.68
N ARG A 55 6.26 -12.89 9.77
CA ARG A 55 5.23 -12.53 8.78
C ARG A 55 4.88 -11.04 8.82
N LEU A 56 4.72 -10.46 10.00
CA LEU A 56 4.48 -9.03 10.19
C LEU A 56 5.63 -8.19 9.61
N LYS A 57 6.87 -8.56 9.94
CA LYS A 57 8.08 -7.91 9.41
C LYS A 57 8.15 -7.97 7.90
N THR A 58 7.86 -9.13 7.31
CA THR A 58 7.84 -9.31 5.85
C THR A 58 6.81 -8.39 5.18
N LEU A 59 5.61 -8.26 5.75
CA LEU A 59 4.56 -7.37 5.24
C LEU A 59 4.98 -5.91 5.31
N ILE A 60 5.47 -5.45 6.47
CA ILE A 60 5.95 -4.07 6.66
C ILE A 60 7.08 -3.76 5.68
N THR A 61 8.11 -4.60 5.65
CA THR A 61 9.27 -4.41 4.75
C THR A 61 8.84 -4.36 3.28
N GLY A 62 7.91 -5.22 2.88
CA GLY A 62 7.38 -5.24 1.52
C GLY A 62 6.67 -3.95 1.13
N HIS A 63 5.88 -3.35 2.02
CA HIS A 63 5.23 -2.06 1.77
C HIS A 63 6.25 -0.91 1.77
N GLU A 64 7.20 -0.88 2.70
CA GLU A 64 8.23 0.16 2.73
C GLU A 64 9.10 0.14 1.46
N GLN A 65 9.44 -1.04 0.95
CA GLN A 65 10.14 -1.17 -0.34
C GLN A 65 9.32 -0.66 -1.53
N ARG A 66 8.00 -0.89 -1.54
CA ARG A 66 7.10 -0.35 -2.58
C ARG A 66 7.01 1.17 -2.49
N LEU A 67 6.87 1.72 -1.28
CA LEU A 67 6.88 3.18 -1.04
C LEU A 67 8.18 3.82 -1.52
N ALA A 68 9.34 3.22 -1.21
CA ALA A 68 10.64 3.71 -1.67
C ALA A 68 10.76 3.70 -3.20
N ARG A 69 10.33 2.62 -3.87
CA ARG A 69 10.30 2.56 -5.33
C ARG A 69 9.34 3.60 -5.94
N MET A 70 8.14 3.73 -5.36
CA MET A 70 7.17 4.72 -5.81
C MET A 70 7.71 6.13 -5.67
N HIS A 71 8.34 6.46 -4.54
CA HIS A 71 9.02 7.74 -4.36
C HIS A 71 10.09 7.98 -5.43
N THR A 72 10.82 6.95 -5.86
CA THR A 72 11.81 7.06 -6.95
C THR A 72 11.13 7.40 -8.27
N GLU A 73 10.03 6.75 -8.62
CA GLU A 73 9.25 7.01 -9.84
C GLU A 73 8.67 8.43 -9.89
N LEU A 74 8.37 9.04 -8.74
CA LEU A 74 7.87 10.41 -8.64
C LEU A 74 8.92 11.50 -8.87
N ALA A 75 10.14 11.16 -9.33
CA ALA A 75 11.11 12.13 -9.83
C ALA A 75 10.55 12.97 -11.00
N MET A 76 9.62 12.39 -11.76
CA MET A 76 8.78 13.07 -12.75
C MET A 76 7.32 12.98 -12.32
N PRO A 77 6.49 14.02 -12.60
CA PRO A 77 5.06 13.96 -12.27
C PRO A 77 4.37 12.73 -12.87
N LYS A 78 3.56 12.05 -12.08
CA LYS A 78 2.83 10.82 -12.42
C LYS A 78 1.38 10.91 -11.94
N ARG A 79 0.47 10.29 -12.69
CA ARG A 79 -0.90 10.02 -12.22
C ARG A 79 -0.91 8.69 -11.45
N ALA A 80 -1.98 8.42 -10.72
CA ALA A 80 -2.12 7.15 -9.99
C ALA A 80 -2.04 5.91 -10.90
N VAL A 81 -2.51 6.01 -12.14
CA VAL A 81 -2.45 4.92 -13.13
C VAL A 81 -1.04 4.70 -13.70
N ASP A 82 -0.19 5.70 -13.71
CA ASP A 82 1.17 5.63 -14.27
C ASP A 82 2.14 4.89 -13.33
N VAL A 83 1.78 4.66 -12.07
CA VAL A 83 2.61 3.96 -11.08
C VAL A 83 2.20 2.50 -10.84
N PHE A 84 1.29 1.95 -11.63
CA PHE A 84 0.88 0.55 -11.50
C PHE A 84 2.05 -0.43 -11.57
N GLY A 85 3.04 -0.18 -12.45
CA GLY A 85 4.23 -1.03 -12.58
C GLY A 85 5.10 -1.13 -11.32
N VAL A 86 4.95 -0.20 -10.37
CA VAL A 86 5.63 -0.27 -9.07
C VAL A 86 4.99 -1.33 -8.17
N LEU A 87 3.68 -1.48 -8.23
CA LEU A 87 2.87 -2.31 -7.34
C LEU A 87 2.58 -3.69 -7.94
N PHE A 88 2.31 -3.74 -9.23
CA PHE A 88 1.83 -4.94 -9.91
C PHE A 88 2.85 -5.45 -10.92
N ARG A 89 3.18 -6.75 -10.84
CA ARG A 89 4.12 -7.40 -11.77
C ARG A 89 3.49 -7.70 -13.13
N ARG A 90 2.16 -7.80 -13.19
CA ARG A 90 1.39 -8.10 -14.40
C ARG A 90 0.67 -6.85 -14.86
N HIS A 91 0.35 -6.81 -16.13
CA HIS A 91 -0.50 -5.77 -16.71
C HIS A 91 -1.85 -5.72 -15.97
N VAL A 92 -2.29 -4.51 -15.62
CA VAL A 92 -3.58 -4.26 -14.98
C VAL A 92 -4.64 -4.16 -16.06
N GLY A 93 -5.51 -5.15 -16.15
CA GLY A 93 -6.66 -5.17 -17.05
C GLY A 93 -7.81 -4.29 -16.54
N ALA A 94 -8.83 -4.12 -17.39
CA ALA A 94 -9.99 -3.29 -17.06
C ALA A 94 -10.76 -3.77 -15.82
N ASP A 95 -10.82 -5.08 -15.60
CA ASP A 95 -11.44 -5.74 -14.45
C ASP A 95 -10.77 -5.42 -13.11
N MET A 96 -9.48 -5.10 -13.13
CA MET A 96 -8.68 -4.78 -11.95
C MET A 96 -8.44 -3.28 -11.76
N LEU A 97 -8.89 -2.43 -12.68
CA LEU A 97 -8.52 -1.02 -12.74
C LEU A 97 -8.90 -0.25 -11.46
N ILE A 98 -10.11 -0.44 -10.95
CA ILE A 98 -10.59 0.26 -9.74
C ILE A 98 -9.76 -0.15 -8.53
N MET A 99 -9.50 -1.44 -8.34
CA MET A 99 -8.71 -1.95 -7.23
C MET A 99 -7.25 -1.47 -7.31
N ALA A 100 -6.65 -1.56 -8.48
CA ALA A 100 -5.26 -1.11 -8.70
C ALA A 100 -5.11 0.40 -8.49
N THR A 101 -6.08 1.19 -8.94
CA THR A 101 -6.09 2.64 -8.69
C THR A 101 -6.20 2.94 -7.20
N GLY A 102 -7.11 2.27 -6.49
CA GLY A 102 -7.26 2.43 -5.04
C GLY A 102 -5.98 2.08 -4.27
N GLU A 103 -5.28 1.01 -4.64
CA GLU A 103 -4.00 0.63 -4.03
C GLU A 103 -2.88 1.63 -4.36
N SER A 104 -2.84 2.15 -5.60
CA SER A 104 -1.89 3.21 -5.99
C SER A 104 -2.12 4.49 -5.19
N VAL A 105 -3.37 4.93 -5.06
CA VAL A 105 -3.72 6.13 -4.27
C VAL A 105 -3.38 5.93 -2.80
N ALA A 106 -3.60 4.74 -2.23
CA ALA A 106 -3.22 4.44 -0.84
C ALA A 106 -1.72 4.62 -0.59
N HIS A 107 -0.86 4.18 -1.53
CA HIS A 107 0.59 4.38 -1.44
C HIS A 107 0.98 5.86 -1.65
N LEU A 108 0.36 6.56 -2.59
CA LEU A 108 0.59 7.98 -2.84
C LEU A 108 0.17 8.85 -1.64
N ASN A 109 -1.00 8.60 -1.06
CA ASN A 109 -1.46 9.30 0.14
C ASN A 109 -0.53 9.05 1.34
N CYS A 110 0.00 7.82 1.48
CA CYS A 110 1.00 7.52 2.51
C CYS A 110 2.29 8.36 2.31
N LEU A 111 2.79 8.51 1.08
CA LEU A 111 3.93 9.38 0.79
C LEU A 111 3.62 10.86 1.06
N ILE A 112 2.42 11.33 0.74
CA ILE A 112 1.99 12.71 1.04
C ILE A 112 1.96 12.95 2.55
N ALA A 113 1.36 12.05 3.32
CA ALA A 113 1.30 12.16 4.78
C ALA A 113 2.69 12.16 5.43
N ARG A 114 3.67 11.51 4.80
CA ARG A 114 5.08 11.51 5.21
C ARG A 114 5.88 12.72 4.68
N ALA A 115 5.23 13.68 4.02
CA ALA A 115 5.85 14.85 3.37
C ALA A 115 6.92 14.48 2.32
N LEU A 116 6.78 13.31 1.68
CA LEU A 116 7.69 12.81 0.63
C LEU A 116 7.15 13.04 -0.78
N ALA A 117 5.86 13.37 -0.91
CA ALA A 117 5.21 13.67 -2.18
C ALA A 117 4.20 14.81 -2.02
N VAL A 118 3.88 15.46 -3.13
CA VAL A 118 2.79 16.44 -3.24
C VAL A 118 1.85 16.05 -4.37
N ARG A 119 0.58 16.44 -4.23
CA ARG A 119 -0.47 16.27 -5.24
C ARG A 119 -0.89 17.62 -5.78
N GLU A 120 -0.97 17.75 -7.09
CA GLU A 120 -1.44 18.93 -7.80
C GLU A 120 -2.54 18.51 -8.80
N LEU A 121 -3.55 19.35 -8.99
CA LEU A 121 -4.58 19.12 -10.00
C LEU A 121 -4.23 19.94 -11.25
N ASP A 122 -4.35 19.31 -12.41
CA ASP A 122 -4.26 20.03 -13.69
C ASP A 122 -5.56 20.79 -14.02
N ALA A 123 -5.57 21.52 -15.13
CA ALA A 123 -6.72 22.30 -15.58
C ALA A 123 -7.98 21.44 -15.87
N SER A 124 -7.82 20.13 -16.05
CA SER A 124 -8.90 19.17 -16.25
C SER A 124 -9.34 18.48 -14.96
N GLY A 125 -8.74 18.84 -13.82
CA GLY A 125 -9.02 18.22 -12.51
C GLY A 125 -8.34 16.87 -12.31
N VAL A 126 -7.38 16.49 -13.15
CA VAL A 126 -6.62 15.25 -12.99
C VAL A 126 -5.51 15.45 -11.96
N ALA A 127 -5.40 14.52 -11.02
CA ALA A 127 -4.37 14.56 -9.98
C ALA A 127 -3.02 14.03 -10.52
N TRP A 128 -1.98 14.85 -10.34
CA TRP A 128 -0.59 14.55 -10.61
C TRP A 128 0.20 14.55 -9.30
N TYR A 129 1.11 13.61 -9.18
CA TYR A 129 1.92 13.39 -7.98
C TYR A 129 3.39 13.54 -8.36
N ARG A 130 4.16 14.22 -7.54
CA ARG A 130 5.61 14.36 -7.67
C ARG A 130 6.29 14.34 -6.30
N ARG A 131 7.60 14.20 -6.26
CA ARG A 131 8.36 14.38 -5.01
C ARG A 131 8.11 15.76 -4.41
N ALA A 132 8.08 15.82 -3.08
CA ALA A 132 8.08 17.06 -2.32
C ALA A 132 9.44 17.78 -2.43
#